data_6d3f40ebbd2601a781ce0f379e7c9453
#
_entry.id   6d3f40ebbd2601a781ce0f379e7c9453
#
_cell.length_a   1.000
_cell.length_b   1.000
_cell.length_c   1.000
_cell.angle_alpha   90.00
_cell.angle_beta   90.00
_cell.angle_gamma   90.00
#
_symmetry.space_group_name_H-M   'P 1'
#
loop_
_entity.id
_entity.type
_entity.pdbx_description
1 polymer ?
#
loop_
_entity_poly.entity_id
_entity_poly.type
_entity_poly.pdbx_seq_one_letter_code
_entity_poly.pdbx_strand_id
1 'polypeptide(L)'
;LAEAQVQCLSEIFERAVKREILGSEMTLPDVPQEVLNKYPNIVAGIQGLEEQGFPVLVKDASLGGQFPVMCVTLMNPRTGGVFASFGAHPSFEVALERSLTELLQGRSFEGLNDLPQPTFQSNAVTEPNNFVEHFIDSSGVVSWRFFSSQSDYEFVEWDFSSEGEGSNADEAATLFGILEEMGKEVYMAVYEHFGATACRILVPDYSEIYLVEDLIEDNTNKALLFREDILNLHRLDDDQLEALVERLEELEVDDYTEIKTLIGIEFDDNTVWGQLTILELKLLIYITLQEFEQAKELVETFLQFNTNTVERGLFYQCLNVVLEIELDEDELDLNDYEVNFRRMFGDERMDAVIGSMDGSIRFYGLTETSMKLEGLDRHLRLIESYKKLHSARAKSISKN
;
A
#
# COMPACT_ATOMS: atom_id res chain seq x y z
N LEU A 1 8.55 17.25 21.43
CA LEU A 1 7.41 17.60 20.57
C LEU A 1 7.84 18.51 19.41
N ALA A 2 8.54 19.60 19.69
CA ALA A 2 8.92 20.57 18.63
C ALA A 2 9.72 19.92 17.50
N GLU A 3 10.69 19.06 17.79
CA GLU A 3 11.41 18.28 16.77
C GLU A 3 10.46 17.42 15.90
N ALA A 4 9.50 16.73 16.51
CA ALA A 4 8.50 15.95 15.79
C ALA A 4 7.61 16.84 14.89
N GLN A 5 7.28 18.05 15.36
CA GLN A 5 6.53 19.04 14.58
C GLN A 5 7.34 19.54 13.37
N VAL A 6 8.62 19.88 13.56
CA VAL A 6 9.51 20.28 12.47
C VAL A 6 9.58 19.20 11.40
N GLN A 7 9.75 17.94 11.79
CA GLN A 7 9.80 16.82 10.85
C GLN A 7 8.50 16.67 10.06
N CYS A 8 7.34 16.67 10.75
CA CYS A 8 6.04 16.56 10.07
C CYS A 8 5.78 17.72 9.09
N LEU A 9 6.05 18.96 9.52
CA LEU A 9 5.82 20.13 8.70
C LEU A 9 6.79 20.20 7.51
N SER A 10 8.05 19.87 7.73
CA SER A 10 9.04 19.78 6.65
C SER A 10 8.59 18.79 5.57
N GLU A 11 8.13 17.61 5.94
CA GLU A 11 7.60 16.62 4.99
C GLU A 11 6.38 17.14 4.23
N ILE A 12 5.47 17.85 4.91
CA ILE A 12 4.30 18.47 4.26
C ILE A 12 4.74 19.51 3.23
N PHE A 13 5.65 20.43 3.58
CA PHE A 13 6.15 21.42 2.64
C PHE A 13 6.91 20.80 1.47
N GLU A 14 7.78 19.84 1.76
CA GLU A 14 8.52 19.12 0.73
C GLU A 14 7.58 18.54 -0.33
N ARG A 15 6.57 17.78 0.10
CA ARG A 15 5.63 17.12 -0.80
C ARG A 15 4.73 18.08 -1.54
N ALA A 16 4.20 19.10 -0.87
CA ALA A 16 3.35 20.11 -1.49
C ALA A 16 4.10 20.91 -2.54
N VAL A 17 5.32 21.37 -2.23
CA VAL A 17 6.16 22.14 -3.15
C VAL A 17 6.66 21.26 -4.30
N LYS A 18 7.06 20.02 -4.03
CA LYS A 18 7.44 19.04 -5.05
C LYS A 18 6.30 18.82 -6.05
N ARG A 19 5.07 18.64 -5.55
CA ARG A 19 3.87 18.50 -6.40
C ARG A 19 3.63 19.72 -7.27
N GLU A 20 3.74 20.92 -6.71
CA GLU A 20 3.58 22.18 -7.44
C GLU A 20 4.62 22.31 -8.55
N ILE A 21 5.90 22.11 -8.24
CA ILE A 21 7.02 22.23 -9.18
C ILE A 21 6.88 21.22 -10.34
N LEU A 22 6.61 19.96 -10.02
CA LEU A 22 6.50 18.91 -11.02
C LEU A 22 5.20 19.05 -11.84
N GLY A 23 4.08 19.38 -11.18
CA GLY A 23 2.79 19.56 -11.85
C GLY A 23 2.72 20.75 -12.78
N SER A 24 3.44 21.82 -12.44
CA SER A 24 3.58 23.02 -13.29
C SER A 24 4.77 22.95 -14.25
N GLU A 25 5.53 21.84 -14.25
CA GLU A 25 6.74 21.62 -15.06
C GLU A 25 7.75 22.78 -14.93
N MET A 26 7.94 23.30 -13.71
CA MET A 26 8.74 24.49 -13.47
C MET A 26 10.24 24.24 -13.68
N THR A 27 10.94 25.27 -14.14
CA THR A 27 12.40 25.32 -14.19
C THR A 27 12.93 26.06 -12.98
N LEU A 28 13.64 25.38 -12.10
CA LEU A 28 14.19 25.95 -10.88
C LEU A 28 15.53 26.67 -11.12
N PRO A 29 15.84 27.77 -10.41
CA PRO A 29 17.14 28.38 -10.49
C PRO A 29 18.22 27.52 -9.81
N ASP A 30 19.44 27.64 -10.32
CA ASP A 30 20.60 27.00 -9.70
C ASP A 30 20.99 27.77 -8.41
N VAL A 31 21.38 27.01 -7.38
CA VAL A 31 21.99 27.59 -6.19
C VAL A 31 23.39 28.05 -6.52
N PRO A 32 23.75 29.35 -6.28
CA PRO A 32 25.09 29.87 -6.58
C PRO A 32 26.18 29.11 -5.86
N GLN A 33 27.29 28.83 -6.55
CA GLN A 33 28.40 28.06 -5.97
C GLN A 33 29.00 28.73 -4.72
N GLU A 34 28.95 30.04 -4.63
CA GLU A 34 29.38 30.80 -3.45
C GLU A 34 28.54 30.53 -2.21
N VAL A 35 27.26 30.20 -2.39
CA VAL A 35 26.36 29.78 -1.32
C VAL A 35 26.70 28.34 -0.90
N LEU A 36 26.85 27.42 -1.85
CA LEU A 36 27.21 26.01 -1.57
C LEU A 36 28.57 25.89 -0.86
N ASN A 37 29.53 26.73 -1.20
CA ASN A 37 30.88 26.73 -0.59
C ASN A 37 30.85 27.02 0.92
N LYS A 38 29.76 27.54 1.45
CA LYS A 38 29.58 27.72 2.91
C LYS A 38 29.37 26.36 3.63
N TYR A 39 29.05 25.29 2.88
CA TYR A 39 28.70 23.98 3.39
C TYR A 39 29.65 22.87 2.85
N PRO A 40 30.87 22.77 3.37
CA PRO A 40 31.93 21.91 2.79
C PRO A 40 31.59 20.44 2.79
N ASN A 41 30.83 19.92 3.77
CA ASN A 41 30.41 18.53 3.84
C ASN A 41 29.44 18.19 2.68
N ILE A 42 28.53 19.09 2.36
CA ILE A 42 27.60 18.92 1.23
C ILE A 42 28.34 18.95 -0.09
N VAL A 43 29.24 19.92 -0.27
CA VAL A 43 30.11 20.00 -1.47
C VAL A 43 30.92 18.71 -1.63
N ALA A 44 31.48 18.16 -0.56
CA ALA A 44 32.20 16.89 -0.61
C ALA A 44 31.29 15.72 -0.99
N GLY A 45 30.05 15.67 -0.51
CA GLY A 45 29.06 14.68 -0.89
C GLY A 45 28.73 14.73 -2.39
N ILE A 46 28.48 15.95 -2.91
CA ILE A 46 28.22 16.18 -4.34
C ILE A 46 29.42 15.72 -5.18
N GLN A 47 30.62 16.15 -4.82
CA GLN A 47 31.86 15.74 -5.52
C GLN A 47 32.05 14.23 -5.53
N GLY A 48 31.71 13.56 -4.42
CA GLY A 48 31.77 12.09 -4.35
C GLY A 48 30.84 11.40 -5.35
N LEU A 49 29.65 11.95 -5.60
CA LEU A 49 28.71 11.44 -6.62
C LEU A 49 29.24 11.73 -8.04
N GLU A 50 29.77 12.91 -8.28
CA GLU A 50 30.33 13.31 -9.56
C GLU A 50 31.58 12.47 -9.93
N GLU A 51 32.43 12.14 -8.97
CA GLU A 51 33.57 11.21 -9.15
C GLU A 51 33.13 9.79 -9.56
N GLN A 52 31.92 9.38 -9.16
CA GLN A 52 31.31 8.12 -9.62
C GLN A 52 30.65 8.23 -11.00
N GLY A 53 30.68 9.42 -11.60
CA GLY A 53 30.16 9.68 -12.94
C GLY A 53 28.68 10.10 -12.97
N PHE A 54 28.15 10.57 -11.86
CA PHE A 54 26.76 11.08 -11.75
C PHE A 54 26.78 12.61 -11.55
N PRO A 55 26.58 13.43 -12.59
CA PRO A 55 26.41 14.88 -12.43
C PRO A 55 25.27 15.21 -11.49
N VAL A 56 25.49 16.20 -10.64
CA VAL A 56 24.52 16.65 -9.63
C VAL A 56 24.21 18.13 -9.87
N LEU A 57 22.93 18.48 -9.86
CA LEU A 57 22.46 19.87 -9.86
C LEU A 57 21.82 20.18 -8.51
N VAL A 58 22.16 21.33 -7.94
CA VAL A 58 21.50 21.83 -6.74
C VAL A 58 20.63 23.01 -7.14
N LYS A 59 19.34 22.89 -6.90
CA LYS A 59 18.32 23.82 -7.33
C LYS A 59 17.59 24.42 -6.13
N ASP A 60 17.28 25.70 -6.23
CA ASP A 60 16.39 26.35 -5.26
C ASP A 60 14.93 26.01 -5.56
N ALA A 61 14.31 25.27 -4.66
CA ALA A 61 12.90 24.89 -4.73
C ALA A 61 12.01 25.72 -3.80
N SER A 62 12.51 26.88 -3.35
CA SER A 62 11.79 27.73 -2.39
C SER A 62 10.60 28.50 -2.99
N LEU A 63 10.38 28.40 -4.29
CA LEU A 63 9.38 29.17 -5.05
C LEU A 63 9.54 30.70 -4.82
N GLY A 64 10.77 31.18 -4.94
CA GLY A 64 11.12 32.59 -4.73
C GLY A 64 11.13 33.00 -3.25
N GLY A 65 11.54 32.10 -2.35
CA GLY A 65 11.67 32.35 -0.92
C GLY A 65 10.36 32.19 -0.13
N GLN A 66 9.36 31.50 -0.69
CA GLN A 66 8.09 31.27 0.00
C GLN A 66 8.14 30.04 0.92
N PHE A 67 8.91 29.02 0.54
CA PHE A 67 8.95 27.75 1.24
C PHE A 67 10.37 27.25 1.52
N PRO A 68 10.65 26.64 2.67
CA PRO A 68 11.99 26.18 3.02
C PRO A 68 12.31 24.82 2.36
N VAL A 69 12.33 24.78 1.03
CA VAL A 69 12.51 23.57 0.23
C VAL A 69 13.68 23.70 -0.73
N MET A 70 14.51 22.67 -0.80
CA MET A 70 15.61 22.54 -1.74
C MET A 70 15.39 21.33 -2.65
N CYS A 71 16.05 21.34 -3.81
CA CYS A 71 16.06 20.20 -4.71
C CYS A 71 17.48 19.84 -5.12
N VAL A 72 17.82 18.57 -5.05
CA VAL A 72 19.07 18.01 -5.62
C VAL A 72 18.69 17.00 -6.69
N THR A 73 19.23 17.21 -7.89
CA THR A 73 18.96 16.33 -9.03
C THR A 73 20.22 15.58 -9.42
N LEU A 74 20.13 14.26 -9.49
CA LEU A 74 21.19 13.39 -9.96
C LEU A 74 20.88 12.95 -11.39
N MET A 75 21.87 12.99 -12.27
CA MET A 75 21.73 12.54 -13.65
C MET A 75 22.63 11.32 -13.89
N ASN A 76 22.13 10.35 -14.66
CA ASN A 76 22.90 9.21 -15.12
C ASN A 76 23.23 9.32 -16.62
N PRO A 77 24.43 9.77 -17.02
CA PRO A 77 24.78 9.92 -18.42
C PRO A 77 24.82 8.62 -19.23
N ARG A 78 24.86 7.48 -18.54
CA ARG A 78 24.91 6.15 -19.21
C ARG A 78 23.54 5.73 -19.73
N THR A 79 22.48 6.10 -19.00
CA THR A 79 21.08 5.69 -19.32
C THR A 79 20.21 6.87 -19.75
N GLY A 80 20.64 8.11 -19.44
CA GLY A 80 19.83 9.31 -19.57
C GLY A 80 18.79 9.47 -18.46
N GLY A 81 18.80 8.58 -17.46
CA GLY A 81 17.89 8.63 -16.33
C GLY A 81 18.20 9.77 -15.37
N VAL A 82 17.18 10.26 -14.69
CA VAL A 82 17.27 11.38 -13.76
C VAL A 82 16.51 11.07 -12.48
N PHE A 83 17.03 11.58 -11.38
CA PHE A 83 16.41 11.50 -10.07
C PHE A 83 16.38 12.90 -9.44
N ALA A 84 15.19 13.39 -9.10
CA ALA A 84 15.00 14.67 -8.44
C ALA A 84 14.54 14.45 -7.00
N SER A 85 15.42 14.67 -6.04
CA SER A 85 15.16 14.61 -4.61
C SER A 85 14.88 16.01 -4.07
N PHE A 86 13.90 16.09 -3.20
CA PHE A 86 13.55 17.33 -2.51
C PHE A 86 13.81 17.16 -1.02
N GLY A 87 14.02 18.24 -0.32
CA GLY A 87 14.20 18.25 1.12
C GLY A 87 13.80 19.59 1.69
N ALA A 88 13.07 19.58 2.78
CA ALA A 88 12.59 20.78 3.43
C ALA A 88 13.08 20.86 4.88
N HIS A 89 13.49 22.06 5.27
CA HIS A 89 13.83 22.42 6.67
C HIS A 89 14.07 23.93 6.76
N PRO A 90 13.75 24.62 7.87
CA PRO A 90 14.10 26.03 8.03
C PRO A 90 15.62 26.32 7.90
N SER A 91 16.47 25.40 8.37
CA SER A 91 17.91 25.50 8.14
C SER A 91 18.25 25.05 6.71
N PHE A 92 18.92 25.92 5.95
CA PHE A 92 19.38 25.63 4.58
C PHE A 92 20.27 24.38 4.50
N GLU A 93 21.23 24.26 5.43
CA GLU A 93 22.15 23.14 5.48
C GLU A 93 21.39 21.81 5.64
N VAL A 94 20.43 21.78 6.56
CA VAL A 94 19.62 20.58 6.84
C VAL A 94 18.72 20.25 5.66
N ALA A 95 18.06 21.23 5.04
CA ALA A 95 17.23 21.01 3.86
C ALA A 95 18.04 20.39 2.71
N LEU A 96 19.24 20.92 2.49
CA LEU A 96 20.13 20.45 1.43
C LEU A 96 20.75 19.09 1.73
N GLU A 97 21.14 18.83 3.00
CA GLU A 97 21.63 17.53 3.46
C GLU A 97 20.57 16.44 3.30
N ARG A 98 19.31 16.73 3.66
CA ARG A 98 18.19 15.80 3.44
C ARG A 98 18.01 15.48 1.97
N SER A 99 17.94 16.48 1.10
CA SER A 99 17.83 16.28 -0.35
C SER A 99 18.96 15.42 -0.91
N LEU A 100 20.20 15.58 -0.40
CA LEU A 100 21.35 14.84 -0.86
C LEU A 100 21.36 13.39 -0.33
N THR A 101 21.01 13.18 0.93
CA THR A 101 21.01 11.84 1.54
C THR A 101 19.90 10.95 0.99
N GLU A 102 18.77 11.52 0.62
CA GLU A 102 17.66 10.80 0.02
C GLU A 102 17.96 10.28 -1.40
N LEU A 103 18.92 10.85 -2.12
CA LEU A 103 19.32 10.35 -3.44
C LEU A 103 19.73 8.87 -3.44
N LEU A 104 20.30 8.39 -2.34
CA LEU A 104 20.78 7.01 -2.21
C LEU A 104 19.98 6.19 -1.19
N GLN A 105 18.91 6.74 -0.62
CA GLN A 105 18.12 6.03 0.38
C GLN A 105 17.50 4.76 -0.23
N GLY A 106 17.91 3.61 0.33
CA GLY A 106 17.43 2.30 -0.12
C GLY A 106 17.97 1.86 -1.48
N ARG A 107 18.91 2.59 -2.09
CA ARG A 107 19.50 2.29 -3.40
C ARG A 107 21.00 2.08 -3.34
N SER A 108 21.46 1.16 -4.18
CA SER A 108 22.90 1.05 -4.54
C SER A 108 23.18 1.88 -5.80
N PHE A 109 24.47 2.12 -6.10
CA PHE A 109 24.85 2.76 -7.37
C PHE A 109 24.39 1.98 -8.61
N GLU A 110 24.19 0.67 -8.50
CA GLU A 110 23.64 -0.15 -9.59
C GLU A 110 22.15 0.17 -9.84
N GLY A 111 21.38 0.41 -8.78
CA GLY A 111 19.97 0.80 -8.87
C GLY A 111 19.74 2.17 -9.53
N LEU A 112 20.79 3.01 -9.67
CA LEU A 112 20.69 4.27 -10.42
C LEU A 112 20.65 4.07 -11.95
N ASN A 113 20.81 2.86 -12.46
CA ASN A 113 20.67 2.57 -13.88
C ASN A 113 19.19 2.42 -14.33
N ASP A 114 18.28 2.19 -13.39
CA ASP A 114 16.86 1.98 -13.65
C ASP A 114 16.03 3.28 -13.54
N LEU A 115 16.69 4.43 -13.39
CA LEU A 115 16.02 5.73 -13.30
C LEU A 115 15.34 6.11 -14.62
N PRO A 116 14.13 6.67 -14.59
CA PRO A 116 13.41 7.08 -15.78
C PRO A 116 14.11 8.25 -16.49
N GLN A 117 14.00 8.25 -17.83
CA GLN A 117 14.43 9.42 -18.62
C GLN A 117 13.36 10.51 -18.55
N PRO A 118 13.78 11.79 -18.49
CA PRO A 118 12.84 12.90 -18.60
C PRO A 118 12.09 12.90 -19.93
N THR A 119 10.92 13.55 -19.94
CA THR A 119 10.07 13.63 -21.14
C THR A 119 9.58 15.07 -21.37
N PHE A 120 9.21 15.41 -22.61
CA PHE A 120 8.43 16.61 -22.94
C PHE A 120 6.91 16.36 -22.98
N GLN A 121 6.46 15.12 -22.68
CA GLN A 121 5.05 14.77 -22.65
C GLN A 121 4.44 15.18 -21.31
N SER A 122 3.81 16.37 -21.26
CA SER A 122 3.23 16.93 -20.04
C SER A 122 2.23 15.98 -19.35
N ASN A 123 1.41 15.27 -20.13
CA ASN A 123 0.46 14.31 -19.59
C ASN A 123 1.12 13.15 -18.83
N ALA A 124 2.30 12.69 -19.24
CA ALA A 124 3.03 11.66 -18.51
C ALA A 124 3.63 12.18 -17.18
N VAL A 125 4.03 13.46 -17.16
CA VAL A 125 4.59 14.11 -15.94
C VAL A 125 3.50 14.43 -14.93
N THR A 126 2.33 14.87 -15.40
CA THR A 126 1.22 15.33 -14.54
C THR A 126 0.21 14.23 -14.19
N GLU A 127 0.46 12.99 -14.62
CA GLU A 127 -0.38 11.85 -14.26
C GLU A 127 -0.35 11.58 -12.75
N PRO A 128 -1.50 11.34 -12.09
CA PRO A 128 -1.56 11.08 -10.65
C PRO A 128 -0.60 9.99 -10.17
N ASN A 129 -0.48 8.88 -10.90
CA ASN A 129 0.44 7.81 -10.57
C ASN A 129 1.91 8.24 -10.59
N ASN A 130 2.30 9.16 -11.47
CA ASN A 130 3.66 9.70 -11.50
C ASN A 130 3.99 10.48 -10.21
N PHE A 131 3.01 11.23 -9.65
CA PHE A 131 3.20 11.87 -8.34
C PHE A 131 3.34 10.84 -7.22
N VAL A 132 2.58 9.76 -7.26
CA VAL A 132 2.70 8.66 -6.29
C VAL A 132 4.12 8.08 -6.30
N GLU A 133 4.68 7.80 -7.48
CA GLU A 133 6.06 7.31 -7.63
C GLU A 133 7.07 8.33 -7.08
N HIS A 134 6.88 9.62 -7.36
CA HIS A 134 7.71 10.67 -6.77
C HIS A 134 7.64 10.74 -5.24
N PHE A 135 6.50 10.41 -4.63
CA PHE A 135 6.34 10.46 -3.18
C PHE A 135 6.77 9.18 -2.48
N ILE A 136 6.73 8.04 -3.16
CA ILE A 136 7.19 6.77 -2.58
C ILE A 136 8.72 6.73 -2.49
N ASP A 137 9.39 7.00 -3.61
CA ASP A 137 10.84 6.83 -3.68
C ASP A 137 11.54 7.79 -4.66
N SER A 138 10.86 8.85 -5.09
CA SER A 138 11.32 9.85 -6.07
C SER A 138 11.70 9.27 -7.46
N SER A 139 11.16 8.08 -7.82
CA SER A 139 11.41 7.44 -9.11
C SER A 139 10.51 7.93 -10.25
N GLY A 140 9.63 8.87 -9.99
CA GLY A 140 8.74 9.44 -11.01
C GLY A 140 9.49 10.17 -12.13
N VAL A 141 8.82 10.29 -13.28
CA VAL A 141 9.34 10.97 -14.47
C VAL A 141 9.27 12.49 -14.30
N VAL A 142 10.35 13.20 -14.60
CA VAL A 142 10.39 14.65 -14.64
C VAL A 142 10.30 15.18 -16.06
N SER A 143 9.86 16.44 -16.22
CA SER A 143 9.86 17.12 -17.52
C SER A 143 11.28 17.54 -17.92
N TRP A 144 11.62 17.48 -19.21
CA TRP A 144 12.84 18.09 -19.74
C TRP A 144 12.86 19.61 -19.52
N ARG A 145 11.70 20.26 -19.33
CA ARG A 145 11.61 21.69 -18.99
C ARG A 145 12.31 22.01 -17.69
N PHE A 146 12.32 21.09 -16.74
CA PHE A 146 13.03 21.20 -15.47
C PHE A 146 14.53 21.53 -15.64
N PHE A 147 15.13 21.16 -16.78
CA PHE A 147 16.53 21.35 -17.11
C PHE A 147 16.76 22.53 -18.09
N SER A 148 15.78 23.41 -18.29
CA SER A 148 15.96 24.63 -19.09
C SER A 148 17.04 25.53 -18.48
N SER A 149 17.72 26.29 -19.34
CA SER A 149 18.69 27.31 -18.89
C SER A 149 18.03 28.60 -18.39
N GLN A 150 16.71 28.74 -18.60
CA GLN A 150 15.94 29.90 -18.12
C GLN A 150 15.01 29.39 -17.01
N SER A 151 15.30 29.81 -15.78
CA SER A 151 14.45 29.52 -14.63
C SER A 151 13.20 30.42 -14.62
N ASP A 152 12.12 29.89 -14.02
CA ASP A 152 10.86 30.64 -13.89
C ASP A 152 10.90 31.72 -12.83
N TYR A 153 11.88 31.68 -11.95
CA TYR A 153 12.16 32.71 -10.95
C TYR A 153 13.68 32.82 -10.68
N GLU A 154 14.11 33.83 -9.96
CA GLU A 154 15.51 34.01 -9.59
C GLU A 154 15.80 33.39 -8.22
N PHE A 155 17.05 32.94 -8.01
CA PHE A 155 17.50 32.48 -6.71
C PHE A 155 17.32 33.58 -5.65
N VAL A 156 16.77 33.20 -4.49
CA VAL A 156 16.61 34.11 -3.34
C VAL A 156 17.44 33.60 -2.17
N GLU A 157 18.08 34.50 -1.43
CA GLU A 157 18.80 34.12 -0.22
C GLU A 157 17.83 33.48 0.80
N TRP A 158 18.29 32.42 1.46
CA TRP A 158 17.52 31.68 2.43
C TRP A 158 17.30 32.46 3.72
N ASP A 159 16.07 32.76 4.05
CA ASP A 159 15.68 33.58 5.21
C ASP A 159 14.62 32.89 6.11
N PHE A 160 14.71 31.55 6.26
CA PHE A 160 13.79 30.81 7.10
C PHE A 160 14.35 30.46 8.49
N SER A 161 15.64 30.61 8.71
CA SER A 161 16.28 30.42 9.99
C SER A 161 16.43 31.76 10.71
N SER A 162 16.02 31.83 11.98
CA SER A 162 16.41 32.96 12.85
C SER A 162 17.93 33.07 12.92
N GLU A 163 18.47 34.28 12.92
CA GLU A 163 19.91 34.54 13.09
C GLU A 163 20.40 33.89 14.40
N GLY A 164 21.16 32.81 14.30
CA GLY A 164 21.71 32.03 15.41
C GLY A 164 21.29 30.58 15.40
N GLU A 165 21.77 29.81 16.38
CA GLU A 165 21.30 28.40 16.62
C GLU A 165 19.85 28.45 17.10
N GLY A 166 18.89 28.43 16.15
CA GLY A 166 17.46 28.31 16.43
C GLY A 166 17.16 27.02 17.17
N SER A 167 16.27 27.09 18.14
CA SER A 167 15.77 25.87 18.77
C SER A 167 14.72 25.19 17.86
N ASN A 168 14.51 23.88 18.02
CA ASN A 168 13.41 23.18 17.36
C ASN A 168 12.05 23.89 17.53
N ALA A 169 11.87 24.65 18.63
CA ALA A 169 10.66 25.42 18.87
C ALA A 169 10.55 26.64 17.94
N ASP A 170 11.66 27.32 17.68
CA ASP A 170 11.70 28.45 16.75
C ASP A 170 11.49 27.96 15.31
N GLU A 171 12.11 26.86 14.93
CA GLU A 171 11.92 26.21 13.64
C GLU A 171 10.47 25.79 13.40
N ALA A 172 9.85 25.14 14.41
CA ALA A 172 8.43 24.79 14.34
C ALA A 172 7.55 26.05 14.21
N ALA A 173 7.86 27.11 14.97
CA ALA A 173 7.12 28.37 14.87
C ALA A 173 7.22 29.00 13.48
N THR A 174 8.40 28.98 12.84
CA THR A 174 8.60 29.44 11.47
C THR A 174 7.70 28.66 10.49
N LEU A 175 7.70 27.33 10.57
CA LEU A 175 6.90 26.49 9.66
C LEU A 175 5.40 26.66 9.88
N PHE A 176 4.94 26.78 11.11
CA PHE A 176 3.52 27.09 11.41
C PHE A 176 3.16 28.51 10.92
N GLY A 177 4.07 29.48 11.04
CA GLY A 177 3.86 30.85 10.56
C GLY A 177 3.61 30.91 9.05
N ILE A 178 4.33 30.12 8.25
CA ILE A 178 4.09 30.02 6.81
C ILE A 178 2.66 29.51 6.52
N LEU A 179 2.20 28.47 7.23
CA LEU A 179 0.83 27.96 7.05
C LEU A 179 -0.24 28.97 7.48
N GLU A 180 0.03 29.72 8.56
CA GLU A 180 -0.86 30.78 9.02
C GLU A 180 -0.95 31.94 8.00
N GLU A 181 0.16 32.37 7.42
CA GLU A 181 0.20 33.37 6.35
C GLU A 181 -0.55 32.91 5.09
N MET A 182 -0.51 31.61 4.80
CA MET A 182 -1.31 30.98 3.73
C MET A 182 -2.80 30.85 4.09
N GLY A 183 -3.22 31.16 5.32
CA GLY A 183 -4.58 30.97 5.80
C GLY A 183 -5.02 29.53 5.93
N LYS A 184 -4.09 28.60 6.14
CA LYS A 184 -4.38 27.17 6.26
C LYS A 184 -4.74 26.79 7.68
N GLU A 185 -5.77 25.94 7.83
CA GLU A 185 -6.09 25.28 9.10
C GLU A 185 -5.15 24.11 9.33
N VAL A 186 -4.72 23.92 10.59
CA VAL A 186 -3.81 22.85 10.97
C VAL A 186 -4.42 22.00 12.06
N TYR A 187 -4.53 20.71 11.83
CA TYR A 187 -5.00 19.72 12.80
C TYR A 187 -3.83 18.85 13.24
N MET A 188 -3.66 18.68 14.56
CA MET A 188 -2.54 17.93 15.11
C MET A 188 -3.00 16.92 16.18
N ALA A 189 -2.51 15.70 16.08
CA ALA A 189 -2.60 14.69 17.13
C ALA A 189 -1.19 14.43 17.70
N VAL A 190 -1.08 14.43 19.02
CA VAL A 190 0.17 14.17 19.75
C VAL A 190 0.10 12.83 20.46
N TYR A 191 1.18 12.06 20.38
CA TYR A 191 1.31 10.73 20.98
C TYR A 191 2.53 10.69 21.88
N GLU A 192 2.32 10.35 23.15
CA GLU A 192 3.41 10.22 24.14
C GLU A 192 3.45 8.79 24.66
N HIS A 193 4.43 8.01 24.21
CA HIS A 193 4.57 6.60 24.59
C HIS A 193 6.03 6.21 24.76
N PHE A 194 6.31 5.38 25.75
CA PHE A 194 7.64 4.82 25.99
C PHE A 194 8.77 5.86 26.13
N GLY A 195 8.43 7.07 26.59
CA GLY A 195 9.40 8.16 26.74
C GLY A 195 9.74 8.90 25.44
N ALA A 196 9.02 8.60 24.37
CA ALA A 196 9.13 9.31 23.08
C ALA A 196 7.85 10.10 22.79
N THR A 197 8.00 11.21 22.08
CA THR A 197 6.89 12.03 21.59
C THR A 197 6.85 11.95 20.07
N ALA A 198 5.67 11.67 19.51
CA ALA A 198 5.39 11.74 18.10
C ALA A 198 4.18 12.62 17.84
N CYS A 199 4.05 13.17 16.64
CA CYS A 199 2.84 13.87 16.22
C CYS A 199 2.42 13.43 14.81
N ARG A 200 1.15 13.65 14.50
CA ARG A 200 0.60 13.63 13.14
C ARG A 200 -0.02 14.99 12.88
N ILE A 201 0.32 15.58 11.75
CA ILE A 201 -0.21 16.88 11.32
C ILE A 201 -0.99 16.66 10.02
N LEU A 202 -2.15 17.28 9.93
CA LEU A 202 -2.99 17.33 8.75
C LEU A 202 -3.28 18.80 8.44
N VAL A 203 -3.05 19.20 7.22
CA VAL A 203 -3.36 20.53 6.67
C VAL A 203 -4.31 20.31 5.49
N PRO A 204 -5.64 20.45 5.66
CA PRO A 204 -6.61 20.19 4.61
C PRO A 204 -6.29 20.97 3.33
N ASP A 205 -6.50 20.34 2.18
CA ASP A 205 -6.20 20.86 0.83
C ASP A 205 -4.73 21.27 0.61
N TYR A 206 -3.80 20.72 1.42
CA TYR A 206 -2.37 21.00 1.28
C TYR A 206 -1.48 19.79 1.59
N SER A 207 -1.81 19.01 2.61
CA SER A 207 -1.02 17.83 3.03
C SER A 207 -1.41 16.53 2.34
N GLU A 208 -2.49 16.51 1.57
CA GLU A 208 -2.96 15.35 0.85
C GLU A 208 -2.04 15.06 -0.35
N ILE A 209 -1.57 13.81 -0.42
CA ILE A 209 -0.74 13.31 -1.51
C ILE A 209 -1.62 12.65 -2.58
N TYR A 210 -2.62 11.89 -2.12
CA TYR A 210 -3.54 11.15 -2.96
C TYR A 210 -4.87 11.89 -3.06
N LEU A 211 -5.55 11.75 -4.19
CA LEU A 211 -6.93 12.22 -4.32
C LEU A 211 -7.82 11.45 -3.34
N VAL A 212 -8.79 12.15 -2.73
CA VAL A 212 -9.70 11.52 -1.75
C VAL A 212 -10.53 10.44 -2.42
N GLU A 213 -10.92 10.67 -3.67
CA GLU A 213 -11.66 9.75 -4.52
C GLU A 213 -10.88 8.44 -4.71
N ASP A 214 -9.58 8.51 -5.03
CA ASP A 214 -8.70 7.35 -5.19
C ASP A 214 -8.60 6.57 -3.86
N LEU A 215 -8.49 7.26 -2.72
CA LEU A 215 -8.45 6.61 -1.41
C LEU A 215 -9.74 5.87 -1.05
N ILE A 216 -10.89 6.31 -1.59
CA ILE A 216 -12.17 5.63 -1.43
C ILE A 216 -12.24 4.41 -2.34
N GLU A 217 -11.84 4.54 -3.61
CA GLU A 217 -11.82 3.46 -4.59
C GLU A 217 -10.81 2.37 -4.21
N ASP A 218 -9.59 2.77 -3.85
CA ASP A 218 -8.49 1.86 -3.45
C ASP A 218 -8.65 1.31 -2.03
N ASN A 219 -9.71 1.68 -1.33
CA ASN A 219 -9.95 1.17 0.01
C ASN A 219 -10.21 -0.33 -0.01
N THR A 220 -9.17 -1.11 0.29
CA THR A 220 -9.21 -2.58 0.36
C THR A 220 -9.93 -3.10 1.62
N ASN A 221 -10.32 -2.23 2.56
CA ASN A 221 -11.03 -2.66 3.78
C ASN A 221 -12.51 -2.98 3.49
N LYS A 222 -12.75 -4.05 2.78
CA LYS A 222 -14.09 -4.60 2.48
C LYS A 222 -14.64 -5.50 3.60
N ALA A 223 -13.89 -5.67 4.69
CA ALA A 223 -14.19 -6.63 5.76
C ALA A 223 -15.61 -6.51 6.32
N LEU A 224 -16.11 -5.29 6.50
CA LEU A 224 -17.46 -5.05 7.05
C LEU A 224 -18.58 -5.52 6.11
N LEU A 225 -18.33 -5.57 4.81
CA LEU A 225 -19.33 -5.98 3.82
C LEU A 225 -19.50 -7.52 3.76
N PHE A 226 -18.48 -8.27 4.16
CA PHE A 226 -18.43 -9.73 3.95
C PHE A 226 -18.30 -10.53 5.25
N ARG A 227 -17.75 -9.93 6.32
CA ARG A 227 -17.37 -10.66 7.54
C ARG A 227 -18.53 -11.40 8.20
N GLU A 228 -19.69 -10.77 8.31
CA GLU A 228 -20.84 -11.37 8.98
C GLU A 228 -21.35 -12.59 8.21
N ASP A 229 -21.55 -12.46 6.91
CA ASP A 229 -22.06 -13.53 6.07
C ASP A 229 -21.06 -14.69 5.98
N ILE A 230 -19.78 -14.41 5.76
CA ILE A 230 -18.74 -15.45 5.67
C ILE A 230 -18.59 -16.20 7.00
N LEU A 231 -18.61 -15.51 8.15
CA LEU A 231 -18.51 -16.18 9.44
C LEU A 231 -19.79 -16.98 9.80
N ASN A 232 -20.94 -16.60 9.26
CA ASN A 232 -22.19 -17.31 9.44
C ASN A 232 -22.56 -18.23 8.25
N LEU A 233 -21.62 -18.54 7.37
CA LEU A 233 -21.83 -19.23 6.09
C LEU A 233 -22.74 -20.46 6.19
N HIS A 234 -22.57 -21.30 7.21
CA HIS A 234 -23.37 -22.51 7.41
C HIS A 234 -24.85 -22.25 7.76
N ARG A 235 -25.19 -20.99 8.09
CA ARG A 235 -26.54 -20.59 8.52
C ARG A 235 -27.30 -19.80 7.46
N LEU A 236 -26.60 -19.43 6.38
CA LEU A 236 -27.21 -18.71 5.28
C LEU A 236 -28.16 -19.62 4.51
N ASP A 237 -29.30 -19.10 4.11
CA ASP A 237 -30.18 -19.74 3.14
C ASP A 237 -29.68 -19.52 1.70
N ASP A 238 -30.36 -20.14 0.74
CA ASP A 238 -29.90 -20.12 -0.65
C ASP A 238 -29.93 -18.69 -1.24
N ASP A 239 -30.98 -17.89 -0.98
CA ASP A 239 -31.08 -16.50 -1.43
C ASP A 239 -29.92 -15.65 -0.88
N GLN A 240 -29.52 -15.88 0.39
CA GLN A 240 -28.40 -15.20 1.02
C GLN A 240 -27.04 -15.63 0.44
N LEU A 241 -26.92 -16.90 0.07
CA LEU A 241 -25.70 -17.41 -0.58
C LEU A 241 -25.53 -16.86 -1.99
N GLU A 242 -26.63 -16.80 -2.77
CA GLU A 242 -26.64 -16.16 -4.09
C GLU A 242 -26.21 -14.69 -3.99
N ALA A 243 -26.81 -13.93 -3.07
CA ALA A 243 -26.44 -12.55 -2.84
C ALA A 243 -24.99 -12.36 -2.35
N LEU A 244 -24.41 -13.33 -1.63
CA LEU A 244 -23.01 -13.31 -1.23
C LEU A 244 -22.09 -13.52 -2.44
N VAL A 245 -22.39 -14.48 -3.31
CA VAL A 245 -21.62 -14.75 -4.52
C VAL A 245 -21.65 -13.54 -5.45
N GLU A 246 -22.83 -12.97 -5.73
CA GLU A 246 -22.97 -11.77 -6.58
C GLU A 246 -22.06 -10.64 -6.07
N ARG A 247 -22.07 -10.36 -4.77
CA ARG A 247 -21.20 -9.33 -4.18
C ARG A 247 -19.71 -9.67 -4.24
N LEU A 248 -19.34 -10.96 -4.19
CA LEU A 248 -17.94 -11.41 -4.36
C LEU A 248 -17.50 -11.29 -5.81
N GLU A 249 -18.39 -11.45 -6.78
CA GLU A 249 -18.11 -11.29 -8.21
C GLU A 249 -17.99 -9.82 -8.62
N GLU A 250 -18.80 -8.96 -7.99
CA GLU A 250 -18.70 -7.50 -8.19
C GLU A 250 -17.45 -6.91 -7.52
N LEU A 251 -16.79 -7.69 -6.65
CA LEU A 251 -15.63 -7.22 -5.92
C LEU A 251 -14.40 -7.25 -6.83
N GLU A 252 -13.85 -6.09 -7.16
CA GLU A 252 -12.62 -5.95 -7.93
C GLU A 252 -11.37 -6.34 -7.10
N VAL A 253 -11.34 -7.60 -6.64
CA VAL A 253 -10.23 -8.18 -5.89
C VAL A 253 -9.88 -9.53 -6.50
N ASP A 254 -8.60 -9.85 -6.57
CA ASP A 254 -8.10 -11.11 -7.10
C ASP A 254 -8.76 -12.31 -6.39
N ASP A 255 -9.31 -13.22 -7.17
CA ASP A 255 -9.97 -14.46 -6.70
C ASP A 255 -9.05 -15.36 -5.86
N TYR A 256 -7.73 -15.22 -5.98
CA TYR A 256 -6.75 -15.91 -5.13
C TYR A 256 -6.49 -15.21 -3.79
N THR A 257 -7.14 -14.07 -3.52
CA THR A 257 -7.07 -13.41 -2.21
C THR A 257 -7.62 -14.32 -1.14
N GLU A 258 -6.84 -14.50 -0.06
CA GLU A 258 -7.25 -15.32 1.08
C GLU A 258 -8.41 -14.65 1.84
N ILE A 259 -9.43 -15.41 2.19
CA ILE A 259 -10.61 -14.95 2.93
C ILE A 259 -10.23 -14.30 4.26
N LYS A 260 -9.19 -14.81 4.94
CA LYS A 260 -8.69 -14.18 6.18
C LYS A 260 -8.27 -12.72 5.97
N THR A 261 -7.68 -12.39 4.81
CA THR A 261 -7.30 -11.03 4.44
C THR A 261 -8.52 -10.18 4.12
N LEU A 262 -9.46 -10.73 3.33
CA LEU A 262 -10.69 -10.03 2.96
C LEU A 262 -11.51 -9.60 4.17
N ILE A 263 -11.73 -10.52 5.13
CA ILE A 263 -12.59 -10.25 6.30
C ILE A 263 -11.83 -9.81 7.56
N GLY A 264 -10.49 -9.75 7.51
CA GLY A 264 -9.65 -9.31 8.63
C GLY A 264 -9.72 -10.25 9.86
N ILE A 265 -9.81 -11.55 9.64
CA ILE A 265 -9.85 -12.59 10.69
C ILE A 265 -8.63 -13.50 10.57
N GLU A 266 -7.91 -13.67 11.65
CA GLU A 266 -6.78 -14.59 11.72
C GLU A 266 -7.25 -16.00 12.07
N PHE A 267 -7.17 -16.92 11.12
CA PHE A 267 -7.48 -18.34 11.32
C PHE A 267 -6.23 -19.13 11.69
N ASP A 268 -6.42 -20.35 12.21
CA ASP A 268 -5.31 -21.26 12.46
C ASP A 268 -4.77 -21.82 11.12
N ASP A 269 -3.44 -21.82 10.95
CA ASP A 269 -2.76 -22.10 9.66
C ASP A 269 -3.06 -23.49 9.08
N ASN A 270 -3.38 -24.48 9.93
CA ASN A 270 -3.66 -25.86 9.54
C ASN A 270 -5.15 -26.12 9.29
N THR A 271 -5.98 -25.11 9.21
CA THR A 271 -7.41 -25.22 8.92
C THR A 271 -7.70 -24.86 7.48
N VAL A 272 -8.82 -25.35 6.94
CA VAL A 272 -9.29 -24.94 5.62
C VAL A 272 -9.53 -23.44 5.58
N TRP A 273 -10.09 -22.86 6.63
CA TRP A 273 -10.27 -21.41 6.78
C TRP A 273 -8.97 -20.61 6.63
N GLY A 274 -7.84 -21.14 7.10
CA GLY A 274 -6.54 -20.46 7.04
C GLY A 274 -5.97 -20.33 5.63
N GLN A 275 -6.47 -21.10 4.69
CA GLN A 275 -6.00 -21.16 3.30
C GLN A 275 -7.11 -20.91 2.27
N LEU A 276 -8.34 -20.68 2.73
CA LEU A 276 -9.50 -20.45 1.88
C LEU A 276 -9.32 -19.16 1.06
N THR A 277 -9.49 -19.26 -0.25
CA THR A 277 -9.48 -18.13 -1.18
C THR A 277 -10.91 -17.75 -1.58
N ILE A 278 -11.08 -16.58 -2.18
CA ILE A 278 -12.36 -16.13 -2.73
C ILE A 278 -12.86 -17.12 -3.78
N LEU A 279 -11.99 -17.56 -4.71
CA LEU A 279 -12.33 -18.55 -5.72
C LEU A 279 -12.90 -19.83 -5.11
N GLU A 280 -12.21 -20.36 -4.10
CA GLU A 280 -12.66 -21.60 -3.45
C GLU A 280 -13.94 -21.41 -2.64
N LEU A 281 -14.14 -20.25 -2.01
CA LEU A 281 -15.39 -19.95 -1.33
C LEU A 281 -16.57 -19.92 -2.32
N LYS A 282 -16.41 -19.23 -3.47
CA LYS A 282 -17.42 -19.21 -4.54
C LYS A 282 -17.73 -20.62 -5.03
N LEU A 283 -16.70 -21.43 -5.29
CA LEU A 283 -16.87 -22.84 -5.67
C LEU A 283 -17.70 -23.64 -4.66
N LEU A 284 -17.41 -23.52 -3.37
CA LEU A 284 -18.15 -24.21 -2.32
C LEU A 284 -19.61 -23.73 -2.20
N ILE A 285 -19.86 -22.46 -2.47
CA ILE A 285 -21.22 -21.90 -2.50
C ILE A 285 -21.99 -22.44 -3.69
N TYR A 286 -21.43 -22.41 -4.91
CA TYR A 286 -22.10 -22.94 -6.09
C TYR A 286 -22.43 -24.43 -5.98
N ILE A 287 -21.54 -25.23 -5.37
CA ILE A 287 -21.86 -26.64 -5.07
C ILE A 287 -23.06 -26.74 -4.11
N THR A 288 -23.10 -25.89 -3.09
CA THR A 288 -24.18 -25.87 -2.10
C THR A 288 -25.52 -25.46 -2.73
N LEU A 289 -25.48 -24.53 -3.68
CA LEU A 289 -26.65 -24.09 -4.46
C LEU A 289 -27.03 -25.07 -5.58
N GLN A 290 -26.26 -26.13 -5.81
CA GLN A 290 -26.40 -27.06 -6.91
C GLN A 290 -26.28 -26.43 -8.31
N GLU A 291 -25.56 -25.31 -8.38
CA GLU A 291 -25.20 -24.63 -9.63
C GLU A 291 -23.92 -25.26 -10.22
N PHE A 292 -24.09 -26.46 -10.79
CA PHE A 292 -22.97 -27.33 -11.13
C PHE A 292 -22.15 -26.84 -12.34
N GLU A 293 -22.74 -26.08 -13.24
CA GLU A 293 -22.03 -25.50 -14.40
C GLU A 293 -20.98 -24.47 -13.91
N GLN A 294 -21.38 -23.56 -13.01
CA GLN A 294 -20.49 -22.56 -12.42
C GLN A 294 -19.44 -23.24 -11.51
N ALA A 295 -19.86 -24.25 -10.75
CA ALA A 295 -18.94 -25.02 -9.92
C ALA A 295 -17.87 -25.74 -10.74
N LYS A 296 -18.24 -26.29 -11.92
CA LYS A 296 -17.32 -26.95 -12.85
C LYS A 296 -16.25 -26.02 -13.37
N GLU A 297 -16.61 -24.81 -13.81
CA GLU A 297 -15.69 -23.81 -14.29
C GLU A 297 -14.67 -23.39 -13.21
N LEU A 298 -15.16 -23.17 -11.98
CA LEU A 298 -14.29 -22.75 -10.87
C LEU A 298 -13.40 -23.90 -10.38
N VAL A 299 -13.85 -25.16 -10.37
CA VAL A 299 -13.00 -26.28 -9.94
C VAL A 299 -11.86 -26.54 -10.92
N GLU A 300 -12.09 -26.38 -12.22
CA GLU A 300 -11.03 -26.47 -13.24
C GLU A 300 -9.97 -25.40 -13.03
N THR A 301 -10.41 -24.14 -12.81
CA THR A 301 -9.53 -23.04 -12.52
C THR A 301 -8.75 -23.28 -11.22
N PHE A 302 -9.42 -23.75 -10.16
CA PHE A 302 -8.80 -24.08 -8.90
C PHE A 302 -7.70 -25.14 -9.04
N LEU A 303 -7.95 -26.21 -9.78
CA LEU A 303 -6.99 -27.29 -10.00
C LEU A 303 -5.78 -26.87 -10.83
N GLN A 304 -5.93 -25.87 -11.69
CA GLN A 304 -4.88 -25.38 -12.57
C GLN A 304 -3.82 -24.57 -11.81
N PHE A 305 -4.23 -23.80 -10.80
CA PHE A 305 -3.38 -22.83 -10.13
C PHE A 305 -3.13 -23.11 -8.63
N ASN A 306 -3.75 -24.14 -8.08
CA ASN A 306 -3.69 -24.40 -6.64
C ASN A 306 -2.51 -25.30 -6.24
N THR A 307 -1.73 -24.81 -5.28
CA THR A 307 -0.59 -25.53 -4.65
C THR A 307 -0.94 -26.11 -3.27
N ASN A 308 -2.23 -26.23 -2.93
CA ASN A 308 -2.72 -26.68 -1.63
C ASN A 308 -2.31 -28.13 -1.30
N THR A 309 -2.59 -28.55 -0.07
CA THR A 309 -2.27 -29.90 0.40
C THR A 309 -2.79 -30.97 -0.55
N VAL A 310 -2.07 -32.08 -0.68
CA VAL A 310 -2.43 -33.22 -1.54
C VAL A 310 -3.87 -33.70 -1.25
N GLU A 311 -4.27 -33.71 0.01
CA GLU A 311 -5.61 -34.12 0.44
C GLU A 311 -6.73 -33.27 -0.15
N ARG A 312 -6.55 -31.94 -0.12
CA ARG A 312 -7.54 -30.99 -0.62
C ARG A 312 -7.59 -31.01 -2.15
N GLY A 313 -6.44 -31.14 -2.79
CA GLY A 313 -6.35 -31.30 -4.24
C GLY A 313 -7.06 -32.56 -4.73
N LEU A 314 -6.96 -33.69 -4.02
CA LEU A 314 -7.64 -34.94 -4.38
C LEU A 314 -9.16 -34.83 -4.23
N PHE A 315 -9.69 -34.11 -3.25
CA PHE A 315 -11.13 -33.87 -3.13
C PHE A 315 -11.64 -33.10 -4.38
N TYR A 316 -10.98 -32.02 -4.78
CA TYR A 316 -11.40 -31.24 -5.95
C TYR A 316 -11.18 -31.97 -7.28
N GLN A 317 -10.17 -32.84 -7.39
CA GLN A 317 -10.03 -33.72 -8.55
C GLN A 317 -11.19 -34.73 -8.63
N CYS A 318 -11.60 -35.32 -7.52
CA CYS A 318 -12.75 -36.20 -7.45
C CYS A 318 -14.05 -35.46 -7.81
N LEU A 319 -14.25 -34.26 -7.22
CA LEU A 319 -15.40 -33.40 -7.51
C LEU A 319 -15.45 -33.03 -9.00
N ASN A 320 -14.32 -32.65 -9.60
CA ASN A 320 -14.25 -32.28 -11.02
C ASN A 320 -14.75 -33.40 -11.94
N VAL A 321 -14.34 -34.65 -11.66
CA VAL A 321 -14.75 -35.79 -12.46
C VAL A 321 -16.22 -36.14 -12.24
N VAL A 322 -16.74 -36.00 -11.01
CA VAL A 322 -18.16 -36.28 -10.71
C VAL A 322 -19.04 -35.21 -11.36
N LEU A 323 -18.64 -33.93 -11.33
CA LEU A 323 -19.32 -32.81 -12.04
C LEU A 323 -19.32 -33.03 -13.56
N GLU A 324 -18.26 -33.61 -14.11
CA GLU A 324 -18.18 -33.97 -15.53
C GLU A 324 -19.23 -35.00 -15.95
N ILE A 325 -19.51 -35.98 -15.08
CA ILE A 325 -20.59 -36.95 -15.29
C ILE A 325 -21.97 -36.31 -15.11
N GLU A 326 -22.15 -35.49 -14.08
CA GLU A 326 -23.42 -34.84 -13.78
C GLU A 326 -23.89 -33.89 -14.89
N LEU A 327 -22.92 -33.22 -15.56
CA LEU A 327 -23.16 -32.25 -16.65
C LEU A 327 -23.12 -32.91 -18.05
N ASP A 328 -22.95 -34.23 -18.13
CA ASP A 328 -22.84 -34.90 -19.43
C ASP A 328 -24.19 -35.02 -20.15
N GLU A 329 -24.25 -34.55 -21.38
CA GLU A 329 -25.44 -34.62 -22.23
C GLU A 329 -25.74 -36.04 -22.78
N ASP A 330 -24.73 -36.93 -22.72
CA ASP A 330 -24.83 -38.32 -23.23
C ASP A 330 -25.37 -39.31 -22.18
N GLU A 331 -25.94 -38.83 -21.09
CA GLU A 331 -26.57 -39.62 -20.02
C GLU A 331 -25.60 -40.60 -19.31
N LEU A 332 -24.36 -40.16 -18.99
CA LEU A 332 -23.46 -40.93 -18.13
C LEU A 332 -24.09 -41.13 -16.75
N ASP A 333 -24.01 -42.36 -16.22
CA ASP A 333 -24.50 -42.70 -14.87
C ASP A 333 -23.31 -42.88 -13.92
N LEU A 334 -23.25 -42.05 -12.86
CA LEU A 334 -22.22 -42.12 -11.83
C LEU A 334 -22.08 -43.54 -11.25
N ASN A 335 -23.18 -44.31 -11.15
CA ASN A 335 -23.16 -45.66 -10.65
C ASN A 335 -22.24 -46.60 -11.45
N ASP A 336 -22.09 -46.40 -12.74
CA ASP A 336 -21.22 -47.18 -13.59
C ASP A 336 -19.74 -46.99 -13.29
N TYR A 337 -19.37 -45.84 -12.74
CA TYR A 337 -17.99 -45.43 -12.45
C TYR A 337 -17.62 -45.44 -10.97
N GLU A 338 -18.59 -45.36 -10.08
CA GLU A 338 -18.42 -45.15 -8.62
C GLU A 338 -17.43 -46.14 -8.00
N VAL A 339 -17.50 -47.44 -8.35
CA VAL A 339 -16.60 -48.47 -7.81
C VAL A 339 -15.12 -48.14 -8.12
N ASN A 340 -14.83 -47.63 -9.29
CA ASN A 340 -13.47 -47.28 -9.68
C ASN A 340 -13.04 -45.94 -9.11
N PHE A 341 -13.96 -44.99 -8.98
CA PHE A 341 -13.68 -43.70 -8.32
C PHE A 341 -13.37 -43.89 -6.83
N ARG A 342 -14.11 -44.76 -6.12
CA ARG A 342 -13.80 -45.12 -4.75
C ARG A 342 -12.43 -45.79 -4.61
N ARG A 343 -12.00 -46.60 -5.57
CA ARG A 343 -10.64 -47.17 -5.61
C ARG A 343 -9.57 -46.15 -5.86
N MET A 344 -9.84 -45.12 -6.68
CA MET A 344 -8.90 -44.08 -7.05
C MET A 344 -8.78 -43.01 -5.99
N PHE A 345 -9.90 -42.49 -5.52
CA PHE A 345 -9.94 -41.30 -4.62
C PHE A 345 -10.14 -41.70 -3.13
N GLY A 346 -10.58 -42.90 -2.84
CA GLY A 346 -10.95 -43.39 -1.52
C GLY A 346 -12.42 -43.16 -1.17
N ASP A 347 -12.95 -44.02 -0.27
CA ASP A 347 -14.36 -43.97 0.12
C ASP A 347 -14.75 -42.65 0.80
N GLU A 348 -13.94 -42.16 1.74
CA GLU A 348 -14.21 -40.91 2.47
C GLU A 348 -14.35 -39.68 1.57
N ARG A 349 -13.49 -39.59 0.54
CA ARG A 349 -13.56 -38.46 -0.40
C ARG A 349 -14.73 -38.56 -1.34
N MET A 350 -15.01 -39.77 -1.81
CA MET A 350 -16.16 -40.00 -2.67
C MET A 350 -17.47 -39.73 -1.92
N ASP A 351 -17.59 -40.16 -0.67
CA ASP A 351 -18.74 -39.87 0.19
C ASP A 351 -18.85 -38.33 0.45
N ALA A 352 -17.72 -37.63 0.63
CA ALA A 352 -17.72 -36.19 0.80
C ALA A 352 -18.16 -35.46 -0.45
N VAL A 353 -17.74 -35.88 -1.64
CA VAL A 353 -18.16 -35.30 -2.92
C VAL A 353 -19.65 -35.52 -3.16
N ILE A 354 -20.13 -36.77 -3.03
CA ILE A 354 -21.56 -37.09 -3.16
C ILE A 354 -22.37 -36.26 -2.17
N GLY A 355 -21.96 -36.22 -0.90
CA GLY A 355 -22.66 -35.47 0.12
C GLY A 355 -22.62 -33.95 -0.09
N SER A 356 -21.59 -33.44 -0.77
CA SER A 356 -21.53 -32.02 -1.16
C SER A 356 -22.51 -31.73 -2.29
N MET A 357 -22.66 -32.63 -3.25
CA MET A 357 -23.55 -32.45 -4.40
C MET A 357 -25.04 -32.69 -4.04
N ASP A 358 -25.35 -33.58 -3.11
CA ASP A 358 -26.73 -33.82 -2.65
C ASP A 358 -27.16 -32.85 -1.52
N GLY A 359 -26.25 -31.96 -1.05
CA GLY A 359 -26.50 -30.98 -0.02
C GLY A 359 -26.43 -31.50 1.42
N SER A 360 -26.13 -32.81 1.64
CA SER A 360 -25.97 -33.39 2.99
C SER A 360 -24.69 -32.90 3.69
N ILE A 361 -23.68 -32.46 2.92
CA ILE A 361 -22.44 -31.82 3.40
C ILE A 361 -22.35 -30.43 2.78
N ARG A 362 -22.57 -29.40 3.60
CA ARG A 362 -22.37 -28.01 3.19
C ARG A 362 -20.93 -27.55 3.51
N PHE A 363 -20.28 -26.93 2.57
CA PHE A 363 -18.94 -26.32 2.73
C PHE A 363 -17.89 -27.30 3.26
N TYR A 364 -17.60 -28.34 2.48
CA TYR A 364 -16.66 -29.41 2.85
C TYR A 364 -15.34 -28.85 3.41
N GLY A 365 -14.97 -29.34 4.60
CA GLY A 365 -13.74 -28.98 5.29
C GLY A 365 -13.79 -27.67 6.09
N LEU A 366 -14.83 -26.85 5.93
CA LEU A 366 -15.03 -25.66 6.76
C LEU A 366 -15.76 -26.00 8.05
N THR A 367 -15.15 -25.66 9.17
CA THR A 367 -15.81 -25.77 10.48
C THR A 367 -16.81 -24.63 10.66
N GLU A 368 -17.96 -24.92 11.25
CA GLU A 368 -18.94 -23.87 11.57
C GLU A 368 -18.34 -22.85 12.55
N THR A 369 -18.53 -21.57 12.26
CA THR A 369 -18.14 -20.44 13.10
C THR A 369 -19.24 -19.39 13.14
N SER A 370 -19.00 -18.27 13.80
CA SER A 370 -19.95 -17.16 13.88
C SER A 370 -19.24 -15.86 14.25
N MET A 371 -20.00 -14.74 14.28
CA MET A 371 -19.52 -13.45 14.79
C MET A 371 -19.04 -13.50 16.24
N LYS A 372 -19.29 -14.58 17.00
CA LYS A 372 -18.71 -14.79 18.33
C LYS A 372 -17.30 -15.36 18.29
N LEU A 373 -16.80 -15.69 17.09
CA LEU A 373 -15.46 -16.21 16.82
C LEU A 373 -15.16 -17.54 17.54
N GLU A 374 -16.17 -18.37 17.73
CA GLU A 374 -16.05 -19.69 18.35
C GLU A 374 -15.16 -20.58 17.50
N GLY A 375 -14.17 -21.22 18.12
CA GLY A 375 -13.19 -22.07 17.43
C GLY A 375 -12.04 -21.30 16.75
N LEU A 376 -12.00 -19.96 16.85
CA LEU A 376 -10.96 -19.13 16.26
C LEU A 376 -9.94 -18.68 17.34
N ASP A 377 -9.27 -19.64 17.95
CA ASP A 377 -8.41 -19.41 19.12
C ASP A 377 -7.24 -18.47 18.83
N ARG A 378 -6.67 -18.50 17.61
CA ARG A 378 -5.59 -17.62 17.19
C ARG A 378 -6.07 -16.17 17.16
N HIS A 379 -7.23 -15.90 16.57
CA HIS A 379 -7.80 -14.55 16.52
C HIS A 379 -8.21 -14.04 17.91
N LEU A 380 -8.79 -14.90 18.75
CA LEU A 380 -9.12 -14.53 20.13
C LEU A 380 -7.88 -14.19 20.96
N ARG A 381 -6.78 -14.92 20.79
CA ARG A 381 -5.47 -14.56 21.42
C ARG A 381 -4.94 -13.23 20.92
N LEU A 382 -5.10 -12.94 19.63
CA LEU A 382 -4.71 -11.64 19.06
C LEU A 382 -5.51 -10.51 19.71
N ILE A 383 -6.84 -10.61 19.77
CA ILE A 383 -7.72 -9.65 20.45
C ILE A 383 -7.31 -9.45 21.90
N GLU A 384 -7.03 -10.52 22.64
CA GLU A 384 -6.60 -10.44 24.03
C GLU A 384 -5.25 -9.71 24.18
N SER A 385 -4.33 -9.94 23.25
CA SER A 385 -3.04 -9.25 23.21
C SER A 385 -3.21 -7.75 22.99
N TYR A 386 -4.08 -7.34 22.09
CA TYR A 386 -4.45 -5.94 21.88
C TYR A 386 -5.08 -5.32 23.14
N LYS A 387 -6.00 -6.02 23.81
CA LYS A 387 -6.61 -5.55 25.06
C LYS A 387 -5.55 -5.33 26.16
N LYS A 388 -4.58 -6.23 26.29
CA LYS A 388 -3.46 -6.11 27.22
C LYS A 388 -2.59 -4.88 26.89
N LEU A 389 -2.27 -4.69 25.61
CA LEU A 389 -1.50 -3.54 25.13
C LEU A 389 -2.22 -2.22 25.43
N HIS A 390 -3.49 -2.10 25.10
CA HIS A 390 -4.31 -0.92 25.39
C HIS A 390 -4.41 -0.63 26.89
N SER A 391 -4.57 -1.66 27.72
CA SER A 391 -4.62 -1.52 29.17
C SER A 391 -3.28 -1.05 29.76
N ALA A 392 -2.16 -1.56 29.23
CA ALA A 392 -0.83 -1.13 29.64
C ALA A 392 -0.56 0.33 29.24
N ARG A 393 -0.96 0.71 28.01
CA ARG A 393 -0.89 2.09 27.53
C ARG A 393 -1.67 3.06 28.39
N ALA A 394 -2.94 2.76 28.70
CA ALA A 394 -3.77 3.61 29.57
C ALA A 394 -3.17 3.80 30.96
N LYS A 395 -2.57 2.75 31.55
CA LYS A 395 -1.88 2.84 32.84
C LYS A 395 -0.58 3.65 32.79
N SER A 396 0.11 3.69 31.66
CA SER A 396 1.30 4.52 31.45
C SER A 396 0.95 6.01 31.40
N ILE A 397 -0.11 6.36 30.66
CA ILE A 397 -0.60 7.74 30.53
C ILE A 397 -1.08 8.29 31.89
N SER A 398 -1.73 7.47 32.73
CA SER A 398 -2.25 7.91 34.03
C SER A 398 -1.17 8.09 35.12
N LYS A 399 0.11 7.78 34.83
CA LYS A 399 1.24 7.93 35.78
C LYS A 399 2.12 9.13 35.47
N ASN A 400 1.90 9.81 34.36
CA ASN A 400 2.51 11.09 34.00
C ASN A 400 1.50 12.23 34.25
#